data_a12fe499ba7924cd7e4399c106898be5
#
_entry.id   a12fe499ba7924cd7e4399c106898be5
#
_cell.length_a   1.000
_cell.length_b   1.000
_cell.length_c   1.000
_cell.angle_alpha   90.00
_cell.angle_beta   90.00
_cell.angle_gamma   90.00
#
_symmetry.space_group_name_H-M   'P 1'
#
loop_
_entity.id
_entity.type
_entity.pdbx_description
1 polymer ?
#
loop_
_entity_poly.entity_id
_entity_poly.type
_entity_poly.pdbx_seq_one_letter_code
_entity_poly.pdbx_strand_id
1 'polypeptide(L)'
;MKKQMQLVRCTVNGREVEEYVDVRESLLDMLRNRLGLTSVKKGCEVGECGACTVIIDGETIDSCIYLAVWAEDKNIRTLEGLEKNGELTRIQEAFIEEGAIQCGFCTPGFIMSATVLLERGEKLSRDAIRKHMAGNLCRCTGYENIVNAVEKVMDENETRRGKTVR
;
A
#
# COMPACT_ATOMS: atom_id res chain seq x y z
N MET A 1 28.69 -15.15 -9.07
CA MET A 1 27.67 -15.46 -10.11
C MET A 1 27.53 -14.26 -11.03
N LYS A 2 27.45 -14.47 -12.36
CA LYS A 2 27.18 -13.37 -13.30
C LYS A 2 25.78 -12.81 -13.07
N LYS A 3 25.62 -11.46 -13.07
CA LYS A 3 24.31 -10.82 -13.03
C LYS A 3 23.59 -11.10 -14.34
N GLN A 4 22.35 -11.53 -14.27
CA GLN A 4 21.48 -11.67 -15.44
C GLN A 4 20.50 -10.51 -15.40
N MET A 5 20.69 -9.56 -16.30
CA MET A 5 19.87 -8.33 -16.35
C MET A 5 18.75 -8.50 -17.37
N GLN A 6 17.57 -8.02 -17.01
CA GLN A 6 16.38 -7.97 -17.87
C GLN A 6 15.80 -6.56 -17.84
N LEU A 7 15.37 -6.07 -19.00
CA LEU A 7 14.58 -4.84 -19.08
C LEU A 7 13.16 -5.14 -18.63
N VAL A 8 12.63 -4.31 -17.73
CA VAL A 8 11.24 -4.35 -17.25
C VAL A 8 10.59 -3.01 -17.56
N ARG A 9 9.40 -3.05 -18.16
CA ARG A 9 8.55 -1.91 -18.41
C ARG A 9 7.28 -2.04 -17.61
N CYS A 10 6.96 -1.02 -16.82
CA CYS A 10 5.75 -1.01 -15.99
C CYS A 10 5.28 0.42 -15.76
N THR A 11 4.08 0.57 -15.22
CA THR A 11 3.59 1.87 -14.76
C THR A 11 3.73 1.94 -13.25
N VAL A 12 4.40 2.96 -12.72
CA VAL A 12 4.53 3.20 -11.28
C VAL A 12 3.98 4.57 -10.95
N ASN A 13 2.94 4.61 -10.10
CA ASN A 13 2.24 5.82 -9.70
C ASN A 13 1.79 6.68 -10.91
N GLY A 14 1.29 6.01 -11.95
CA GLY A 14 0.79 6.64 -13.18
C GLY A 14 1.89 7.12 -14.15
N ARG A 15 3.15 6.77 -13.92
CA ARG A 15 4.29 7.10 -14.81
C ARG A 15 4.85 5.82 -15.41
N GLU A 16 5.13 5.86 -16.71
CA GLU A 16 5.87 4.78 -17.37
C GLU A 16 7.31 4.73 -16.86
N VAL A 17 7.77 3.53 -16.57
CA VAL A 17 9.10 3.22 -16.02
C VAL A 17 9.73 2.13 -16.85
N GLU A 18 10.99 2.32 -17.25
CA GLU A 18 11.85 1.30 -17.86
C GLU A 18 13.11 1.12 -17.02
N GLU A 19 13.30 -0.09 -16.47
CA GLU A 19 14.44 -0.41 -15.62
C GLU A 19 15.12 -1.72 -16.00
N TYR A 20 16.46 -1.71 -16.03
CA TYR A 20 17.23 -2.95 -16.12
C TYR A 20 17.46 -3.53 -14.74
N VAL A 21 16.82 -4.66 -14.43
CA VAL A 21 16.87 -5.31 -13.11
C VAL A 21 17.63 -6.66 -13.20
N ASP A 22 18.28 -7.06 -12.11
CA ASP A 22 18.74 -8.46 -11.98
C ASP A 22 17.50 -9.35 -11.82
N VAL A 23 17.44 -10.48 -12.51
CA VAL A 23 16.28 -11.39 -12.46
C VAL A 23 15.93 -11.90 -11.06
N ARG A 24 16.84 -11.72 -10.09
CA ARG A 24 16.67 -12.09 -8.68
C ARG A 24 16.28 -10.90 -7.79
N GLU A 25 16.27 -9.69 -8.35
CA GLU A 25 15.97 -8.47 -7.61
C GLU A 25 14.51 -8.46 -7.18
N SER A 26 14.23 -8.10 -5.93
CA SER A 26 12.87 -7.92 -5.45
C SER A 26 12.27 -6.62 -6.01
N LEU A 27 10.94 -6.59 -6.17
CA LEU A 27 10.25 -5.36 -6.51
C LEU A 27 10.48 -4.28 -5.44
N LEU A 28 10.56 -4.66 -4.17
CA LEU A 28 10.92 -3.76 -3.07
C LEU A 28 12.22 -3.03 -3.34
N ASP A 29 13.28 -3.77 -3.72
CA ASP A 29 14.59 -3.16 -3.97
C ASP A 29 14.57 -2.27 -5.22
N MET A 30 13.88 -2.66 -6.28
CA MET A 30 13.68 -1.83 -7.47
C MET A 30 12.99 -0.51 -7.11
N LEU A 31 11.85 -0.56 -6.41
CA LEU A 31 11.08 0.63 -6.03
C LEU A 31 11.91 1.59 -5.14
N ARG A 32 12.62 1.05 -4.16
CA ARG A 32 13.39 1.86 -3.21
C ARG A 32 14.70 2.38 -3.79
N ASN A 33 15.50 1.49 -4.38
CA ASN A 33 16.90 1.79 -4.69
C ASN A 33 17.07 2.43 -6.07
N ARG A 34 16.15 2.17 -7.01
CA ARG A 34 16.19 2.74 -8.36
C ARG A 34 15.23 3.90 -8.52
N LEU A 35 14.00 3.78 -8.01
CA LEU A 35 12.97 4.81 -8.18
C LEU A 35 12.86 5.76 -6.99
N GLY A 36 13.59 5.52 -5.89
CA GLY A 36 13.58 6.40 -4.72
C GLY A 36 12.27 6.39 -3.90
N LEU A 37 11.39 5.39 -4.12
CA LEU A 37 10.09 5.29 -3.45
C LEU A 37 10.27 4.68 -2.06
N THR A 38 10.60 5.52 -1.09
CA THR A 38 11.04 5.10 0.26
C THR A 38 9.89 4.79 1.22
N SER A 39 8.64 5.09 0.86
CA SER A 39 7.45 4.66 1.62
C SER A 39 7.34 3.14 1.69
N VAL A 40 7.78 2.43 0.66
CA VAL A 40 7.85 0.97 0.64
C VAL A 40 8.95 0.52 1.60
N LYS A 41 8.61 0.01 2.79
CA LYS A 41 9.59 -0.26 3.87
C LYS A 41 10.17 -1.66 3.81
N LYS A 42 11.49 -1.75 4.03
CA LYS A 42 12.23 -3.01 4.12
C LYS A 42 12.21 -3.48 5.58
N GLY A 43 11.25 -4.36 5.91
CA GLY A 43 11.04 -4.90 7.26
C GLY A 43 11.54 -6.33 7.39
N CYS A 44 10.71 -7.33 7.10
CA CYS A 44 11.04 -8.74 7.29
C CYS A 44 11.73 -9.42 6.09
N GLU A 45 11.46 -8.96 4.88
CA GLU A 45 11.96 -9.51 3.61
C GLU A 45 11.53 -10.99 3.33
N VAL A 46 10.47 -11.45 4.00
CA VAL A 46 9.94 -12.81 3.90
C VAL A 46 8.41 -12.87 3.74
N GLY A 47 7.75 -11.72 3.44
CA GLY A 47 6.30 -11.68 3.19
C GLY A 47 5.41 -11.73 4.43
N GLU A 48 5.93 -11.42 5.63
CA GLU A 48 5.17 -11.60 6.89
C GLU A 48 4.66 -10.29 7.51
N CYS A 49 5.35 -9.17 7.29
CA CYS A 49 5.07 -7.98 8.09
C CYS A 49 4.24 -6.91 7.36
N GLY A 50 4.05 -7.00 6.06
CA GLY A 50 3.28 -6.05 5.27
C GLY A 50 3.85 -4.62 5.20
N ALA A 51 5.05 -4.35 5.76
CA ALA A 51 5.64 -3.00 5.69
C ALA A 51 6.03 -2.59 4.27
N CYS A 52 6.16 -3.55 3.37
CA CYS A 52 6.48 -3.39 1.95
C CYS A 52 5.26 -3.50 1.03
N THR A 53 4.05 -3.49 1.57
CA THR A 53 2.81 -3.60 0.79
C THR A 53 2.73 -2.50 -0.27
N VAL A 54 2.50 -2.91 -1.51
CA VAL A 54 2.16 -2.07 -2.65
C VAL A 54 0.86 -2.57 -3.28
N ILE A 55 0.27 -1.79 -4.17
CA ILE A 55 -0.89 -2.24 -4.96
C ILE A 55 -0.43 -2.51 -6.38
N ILE A 56 -0.67 -3.73 -6.87
CA ILE A 56 -0.40 -4.13 -8.25
C ILE A 56 -1.72 -4.55 -8.91
N ASP A 57 -2.11 -3.87 -9.98
CA ASP A 57 -3.36 -4.15 -10.72
C ASP A 57 -4.60 -4.22 -9.81
N GLY A 58 -4.64 -3.41 -8.74
CA GLY A 58 -5.76 -3.33 -7.80
C GLY A 58 -5.67 -4.25 -6.57
N GLU A 59 -4.67 -5.12 -6.47
CA GLU A 59 -4.48 -6.05 -5.36
C GLU A 59 -3.25 -5.70 -4.51
N THR A 60 -3.33 -5.99 -3.20
CA THR A 60 -2.20 -5.79 -2.28
C THR A 60 -1.17 -6.89 -2.42
N ILE A 61 0.10 -6.51 -2.58
CA ILE A 61 1.22 -7.44 -2.75
C ILE A 61 2.37 -7.05 -1.81
N ASP A 62 2.98 -8.03 -1.19
CA ASP A 62 4.24 -7.86 -0.45
C ASP A 62 5.43 -7.82 -1.41
N SER A 63 5.90 -6.60 -1.72
CA SER A 63 6.93 -6.38 -2.74
C SER A 63 8.29 -7.02 -2.43
N CYS A 64 8.56 -7.40 -1.18
CA CYS A 64 9.82 -8.05 -0.80
C CYS A 64 9.97 -9.49 -1.32
N ILE A 65 8.84 -10.18 -1.56
CA ILE A 65 8.81 -11.55 -2.11
C ILE A 65 8.32 -11.60 -3.56
N TYR A 66 8.03 -10.43 -4.16
CA TYR A 66 7.66 -10.28 -5.55
C TYR A 66 8.91 -9.90 -6.37
N LEU A 67 9.24 -10.66 -7.42
CA LEU A 67 10.40 -10.36 -8.26
C LEU A 67 10.13 -9.14 -9.15
N ALA A 68 11.13 -8.27 -9.29
CA ALA A 68 11.03 -7.10 -10.15
C ALA A 68 10.69 -7.46 -11.61
N VAL A 69 11.19 -8.57 -12.11
CA VAL A 69 10.90 -9.06 -13.48
C VAL A 69 9.43 -9.44 -13.70
N TRP A 70 8.66 -9.69 -12.64
CA TRP A 70 7.22 -9.97 -12.75
C TRP A 70 6.38 -8.69 -12.86
N ALA A 71 7.03 -7.54 -12.71
CA ALA A 71 6.38 -6.25 -12.86
C ALA A 71 6.19 -5.80 -14.32
N GLU A 72 6.66 -6.59 -15.29
CA GLU A 72 6.43 -6.30 -16.71
C GLU A 72 4.94 -6.09 -17.00
N ASP A 73 4.61 -4.98 -17.67
CA ASP A 73 3.25 -4.54 -18.04
C ASP A 73 2.29 -4.32 -16.85
N LYS A 74 2.80 -4.22 -15.60
CA LYS A 74 1.97 -4.03 -14.41
C LYS A 74 1.77 -2.56 -14.08
N ASN A 75 0.63 -2.27 -13.44
CA ASN A 75 0.33 -0.97 -12.84
C ASN A 75 0.54 -1.04 -11.33
N ILE A 76 1.56 -0.36 -10.85
CA ILE A 76 2.01 -0.38 -9.45
C ILE A 76 1.69 0.96 -8.81
N ARG A 77 1.07 0.91 -7.63
CA ARG A 77 0.86 2.09 -6.77
C ARG A 77 1.58 1.91 -5.45
N THR A 78 2.28 2.96 -5.02
CA THR A 78 2.86 3.11 -3.69
C THR A 78 2.19 4.26 -2.95
N LEU A 79 2.53 4.49 -1.69
CA LEU A 79 1.96 5.59 -0.91
C LEU A 79 2.17 6.95 -1.57
N GLU A 80 3.33 7.16 -2.19
CA GLU A 80 3.65 8.41 -2.93
C GLU A 80 2.68 8.68 -4.08
N GLY A 81 2.06 7.65 -4.64
CA GLY A 81 1.09 7.77 -5.73
C GLY A 81 -0.35 7.99 -5.27
N LEU A 82 -0.63 8.00 -3.97
CA LEU A 82 -1.97 8.28 -3.45
C LEU A 82 -2.27 9.77 -3.35
N GLU A 83 -1.25 10.59 -3.13
CA GLU A 83 -1.36 12.04 -3.06
C GLU A 83 -1.80 12.62 -4.41
N LYS A 84 -2.69 13.61 -4.37
CA LYS A 84 -3.13 14.37 -5.54
C LYS A 84 -2.93 15.86 -5.29
N ASN A 85 -2.07 16.49 -6.09
CA ASN A 85 -1.82 17.94 -6.03
C ASN A 85 -1.35 18.46 -4.65
N GLY A 86 -0.61 17.66 -3.89
CA GLY A 86 -0.15 18.02 -2.55
C GLY A 86 -1.17 17.76 -1.44
N GLU A 87 -2.32 17.18 -1.77
CA GLU A 87 -3.39 16.88 -0.81
C GLU A 87 -3.37 15.41 -0.40
N LEU A 88 -3.50 15.17 0.89
CA LEU A 88 -3.63 13.83 1.45
C LEU A 88 -4.97 13.21 1.04
N THR A 89 -4.98 11.92 0.86
CA THR A 89 -6.24 11.16 0.69
C THR A 89 -7.00 11.08 2.02
N ARG A 90 -8.31 10.86 1.96
CA ARG A 90 -9.13 10.79 3.17
C ARG A 90 -8.66 9.74 4.18
N ILE A 91 -8.13 8.59 3.71
CA ILE A 91 -7.57 7.58 4.61
C ILE A 91 -6.29 8.06 5.29
N GLN A 92 -5.42 8.80 4.61
CA GLN A 92 -4.23 9.39 5.21
C GLN A 92 -4.59 10.41 6.30
N GLU A 93 -5.58 11.28 6.03
CA GLU A 93 -6.12 12.22 7.03
C GLU A 93 -6.70 11.48 8.24
N ALA A 94 -7.51 10.44 8.02
CA ALA A 94 -8.10 9.65 9.09
C ALA A 94 -7.04 8.98 9.98
N PHE A 95 -5.92 8.51 9.41
CA PHE A 95 -4.81 7.98 10.19
C PHE A 95 -4.19 9.03 11.12
N ILE A 96 -4.14 10.29 10.70
CA ILE A 96 -3.66 11.42 11.53
C ILE A 96 -4.70 11.74 12.60
N GLU A 97 -5.97 11.90 12.22
CA GLU A 97 -7.07 12.26 13.12
C GLU A 97 -7.29 11.25 14.24
N GLU A 98 -7.21 9.95 13.94
CA GLU A 98 -7.39 8.87 14.91
C GLU A 98 -6.11 8.51 15.69
N GLY A 99 -5.00 9.21 15.45
CA GLY A 99 -3.72 8.89 16.10
C GLY A 99 -3.21 7.49 15.76
N ALA A 100 -3.50 7.00 14.55
CA ALA A 100 -3.10 5.69 14.06
C ALA A 100 -1.61 5.60 13.69
N ILE A 101 -0.83 6.64 13.95
CA ILE A 101 0.58 6.76 13.61
C ILE A 101 1.38 7.00 14.90
N GLN A 102 2.44 6.19 15.11
CA GLN A 102 3.45 6.45 16.14
C GLN A 102 4.82 6.58 15.49
N CYS A 103 5.59 5.49 15.34
CA CYS A 103 6.88 5.57 14.66
C CYS A 103 6.79 5.77 13.14
N GLY A 104 5.64 5.48 12.52
CA GLY A 104 5.38 5.67 11.10
C GLY A 104 5.87 4.54 10.18
N PHE A 105 6.64 3.57 10.69
CA PHE A 105 7.27 2.54 9.85
C PHE A 105 6.26 1.64 9.13
N CYS A 106 5.21 1.18 9.81
CA CYS A 106 4.17 0.31 9.23
C CYS A 106 3.06 1.11 8.50
N THR A 107 2.98 2.42 8.73
CA THR A 107 1.88 3.26 8.24
C THR A 107 1.66 3.17 6.73
N PRO A 108 2.69 3.23 5.86
CA PRO A 108 2.50 3.07 4.43
C PRO A 108 1.79 1.77 4.05
N GLY A 109 2.23 0.64 4.59
CA GLY A 109 1.64 -0.66 4.29
C GLY A 109 0.17 -0.75 4.70
N PHE A 110 -0.17 -0.25 5.90
CA PHE A 110 -1.57 -0.20 6.35
C PHE A 110 -2.44 0.71 5.47
N ILE A 111 -1.94 1.86 5.05
CA ILE A 111 -2.69 2.77 4.17
C ILE A 111 -2.91 2.13 2.80
N MET A 112 -1.92 1.43 2.24
CA MET A 112 -2.09 0.71 0.98
C MET A 112 -3.15 -0.39 1.09
N SER A 113 -3.12 -1.19 2.16
CA SER A 113 -4.12 -2.22 2.43
C SER A 113 -5.53 -1.63 2.64
N ALA A 114 -5.63 -0.54 3.41
CA ALA A 114 -6.89 0.18 3.61
C ALA A 114 -7.43 0.78 2.31
N THR A 115 -6.55 1.28 1.44
CA THR A 115 -6.95 1.87 0.15
C THR A 115 -7.68 0.84 -0.72
N VAL A 116 -7.13 -0.36 -0.88
CA VAL A 116 -7.80 -1.43 -1.66
C VAL A 116 -9.13 -1.81 -1.04
N LEU A 117 -9.19 -1.92 0.29
CA LEU A 117 -10.43 -2.23 0.99
C LEU A 117 -11.52 -1.18 0.74
N LEU A 118 -11.18 0.09 0.83
CA LEU A 118 -12.10 1.21 0.62
C LEU A 118 -12.52 1.36 -0.85
N GLU A 119 -11.63 1.06 -1.80
CA GLU A 119 -11.92 1.08 -3.24
C GLU A 119 -12.92 -0.01 -3.65
N ARG A 120 -12.95 -1.15 -2.97
CA ARG A 120 -14.00 -2.20 -3.17
C ARG A 120 -15.39 -1.70 -2.82
N GLY A 121 -15.48 -0.71 -1.95
CA GLY A 121 -16.70 0.01 -1.64
C GLY A 121 -17.74 -0.77 -0.86
N GLU A 122 -17.38 -1.88 -0.26
CA GLU A 122 -18.24 -2.68 0.61
C GLU A 122 -18.17 -2.15 2.05
N LYS A 123 -19.33 -2.18 2.75
CA LYS A 123 -19.33 -1.94 4.18
C LYS A 123 -18.98 -3.23 4.91
N LEU A 124 -17.93 -3.18 5.68
CA LEU A 124 -17.45 -4.31 6.46
C LEU A 124 -17.67 -4.07 7.97
N SER A 125 -17.88 -5.16 8.68
CA SER A 125 -17.84 -5.13 10.14
C SER A 125 -16.41 -4.85 10.63
N ARG A 126 -16.28 -4.33 11.85
CA ARG A 126 -14.98 -4.08 12.50
C ARG A 126 -14.09 -5.33 12.50
N ASP A 127 -14.65 -6.52 12.73
CA ASP A 127 -13.88 -7.76 12.69
C ASP A 127 -13.41 -8.14 11.28
N ALA A 128 -14.20 -7.83 10.26
CA ALA A 128 -13.77 -8.02 8.86
C ALA A 128 -12.65 -7.04 8.49
N ILE A 129 -12.71 -5.79 8.97
CA ILE A 129 -11.60 -4.81 8.81
C ILE A 129 -10.34 -5.35 9.47
N ARG A 130 -10.40 -5.85 10.73
CA ARG A 130 -9.24 -6.44 11.42
C ARG A 130 -8.63 -7.62 10.63
N LYS A 131 -9.48 -8.50 10.09
CA LYS A 131 -9.02 -9.63 9.26
C LYS A 131 -8.32 -9.17 8.00
N HIS A 132 -8.84 -8.15 7.33
CA HIS A 132 -8.20 -7.59 6.12
C HIS A 132 -6.84 -6.97 6.43
N MET A 133 -6.71 -6.30 7.59
CA MET A 133 -5.46 -5.67 8.04
C MET A 133 -4.46 -6.66 8.65
N ALA A 134 -4.81 -7.93 8.85
CA ALA A 134 -3.98 -8.91 9.56
C ALA A 134 -2.63 -9.21 8.88
N GLY A 135 -2.50 -8.94 7.57
CA GLY A 135 -1.24 -9.04 6.84
C GLY A 135 -0.22 -7.94 7.15
N ASN A 136 -0.60 -6.90 7.91
CA ASN A 136 0.28 -5.79 8.27
C ASN A 136 0.56 -5.79 9.78
N LEU A 137 1.83 -5.75 10.16
CA LEU A 137 2.24 -5.79 11.57
C LEU A 137 2.63 -4.39 12.09
N CYS A 138 2.12 -4.04 13.27
CA CYS A 138 2.50 -2.86 14.02
C CYS A 138 2.91 -3.21 15.44
N ARG A 139 4.09 -2.72 15.88
CA ARG A 139 4.59 -2.96 17.25
C ARG A 139 4.18 -1.85 18.23
N CYS A 140 3.67 -0.73 17.72
CA CYS A 140 3.51 0.50 18.50
C CYS A 140 2.05 0.76 18.91
N THR A 141 1.10 0.71 17.96
CA THR A 141 -0.24 1.29 18.10
C THR A 141 -1.25 0.39 18.80
N GLY A 142 -1.02 -0.93 18.90
CA GLY A 142 -2.03 -1.88 19.38
C GLY A 142 -3.21 -2.06 18.40
N TYR A 143 -3.10 -1.56 17.15
CA TYR A 143 -4.04 -1.72 16.03
C TYR A 143 -5.38 -0.98 16.15
N GLU A 144 -5.84 -0.64 17.36
CA GLU A 144 -7.19 -0.11 17.59
C GLU A 144 -7.43 1.17 16.80
N ASN A 145 -6.52 2.15 16.89
CA ASN A 145 -6.63 3.41 16.17
C ASN A 145 -6.53 3.24 14.65
N ILE A 146 -5.79 2.23 14.16
CA ILE A 146 -5.71 1.90 12.73
C ILE A 146 -7.10 1.43 12.24
N VAL A 147 -7.74 0.54 13.00
CA VAL A 147 -9.08 0.05 12.66
C VAL A 147 -10.11 1.18 12.73
N ASN A 148 -10.01 2.07 13.74
CA ASN A 148 -10.87 3.26 13.85
C ASN A 148 -10.76 4.15 12.61
N ALA A 149 -9.54 4.42 12.13
CA ALA A 149 -9.31 5.25 10.96
C ALA A 149 -9.96 4.66 9.69
N VAL A 150 -9.85 3.36 9.50
CA VAL A 150 -10.46 2.67 8.34
C VAL A 150 -11.99 2.69 8.44
N GLU A 151 -12.54 2.35 9.61
CA GLU A 151 -13.99 2.33 9.88
C GLU A 151 -14.61 3.71 9.65
N LYS A 152 -13.98 4.77 10.15
CA LYS A 152 -14.40 6.17 9.95
C LYS A 152 -14.55 6.53 8.47
N VAL A 153 -13.55 6.25 7.64
CA VAL A 153 -13.62 6.55 6.20
C VAL A 153 -14.68 5.72 5.50
N MET A 154 -14.87 4.47 5.93
CA MET A 154 -15.90 3.58 5.40
C MET A 154 -17.31 4.14 5.67
N ASP A 155 -17.58 4.60 6.89
CA ASP A 155 -18.87 5.20 7.28
C ASP A 155 -19.14 6.51 6.55
N GLU A 156 -18.12 7.36 6.37
CA GLU A 156 -18.24 8.60 5.59
C GLU A 156 -18.58 8.31 4.13
N ASN A 157 -17.95 7.30 3.51
CA ASN A 157 -18.24 6.92 2.13
C ASN A 157 -19.67 6.41 1.96
N GLU A 158 -20.19 5.65 2.92
CA GLU A 158 -21.58 5.19 2.92
C GLU A 158 -22.56 6.36 3.02
N THR A 159 -22.30 7.31 3.92
CA THR A 159 -23.13 8.51 4.09
C THR A 159 -23.17 9.34 2.81
N ARG A 160 -22.07 9.48 2.09
CA ARG A 160 -22.01 10.19 0.81
C ARG A 160 -22.84 9.48 -0.27
N ARG A 161 -22.75 8.15 -0.37
CA ARG A 161 -23.52 7.35 -1.31
C ARG A 161 -25.03 7.44 -1.04
N GLY A 162 -25.44 7.39 0.23
CA GLY A 162 -26.86 7.53 0.60
C GLY A 162 -27.48 8.89 0.30
N LYS A 163 -26.68 9.95 0.20
CA LYS A 163 -27.14 11.30 -0.21
C LYS A 163 -27.28 11.48 -1.71
N THR A 164 -26.59 10.65 -2.51
CA THR A 164 -26.62 10.75 -4.00
C THR A 164 -27.80 10.01 -4.62
N VAL A 165 -28.54 9.18 -3.85
CA VAL A 165 -29.67 8.34 -4.31
C VAL A 165 -31.03 8.98 -3.94
N ARG A 166 -31.11 10.27 -3.59
CA ARG A 166 -32.38 10.98 -3.34
C ARG A 166 -32.63 12.05 -4.37
#